data_32dc1885afe4c4960e73a169b6be6246
#
_entry.id   32dc1885afe4c4960e73a169b6be6246
#
_cell.length_a   1.000
_cell.length_b   1.000
_cell.length_c   1.000
_cell.angle_alpha   90.00
_cell.angle_beta   90.00
_cell.angle_gamma   90.00
#
_symmetry.space_group_name_H-M   'P 1'
#
loop_
_entity.id
_entity.type
_entity.pdbx_description
1 polymer ?
#
loop_
_entity_poly.entity_id
_entity_poly.type
_entity_poly.pdbx_seq_one_letter_code
_entity_poly.pdbx_strand_id
1 'polypeptide(L)'
;AIPCQLSKHNGLKYVLLKNRNKIPIERDWQGRNNYSANSPKLLEHIAAGKNYGIACGYGGLIVFDSDNEDRLQELGVFEKLARTFTVQTGGGGTHRYYLCPEWGLKKILLDPDLRDLRHPDKPLHLGEIQCKGQQVVGPGSIHPNGNRYEVVDDSEIATISKKLLLEAIAGVKTSEKRQKAKVQKAQKTQKPEKSNEHRMPSFCDEIKIQDIAWPGGDVQKREGRNGMEYFGSHPMHGSTTGKNFHINVDKNTWYCHRCGSGGGPLEWLA
;
A
#
# COMPACT_ATOMS: atom_id res chain seq x y z
N ALA A 1 25.49 8.02 -10.85
CA ALA A 1 25.50 6.83 -11.73
C ALA A 1 24.69 5.70 -11.10
N ILE A 2 24.18 4.77 -11.91
CA ILE A 2 23.52 3.55 -11.45
C ILE A 2 24.62 2.60 -10.95
N PRO A 3 24.52 2.03 -9.72
CA PRO A 3 25.48 1.02 -9.23
C PRO A 3 25.58 -0.19 -10.14
N CYS A 4 26.76 -0.79 -10.22
CA CYS A 4 27.03 -1.94 -11.09
C CYS A 4 26.17 -3.17 -10.70
N GLN A 5 25.86 -3.36 -9.42
CA GLN A 5 24.99 -4.42 -8.91
C GLN A 5 23.59 -4.36 -9.53
N LEU A 6 23.14 -3.17 -9.90
CA LEU A 6 21.85 -2.97 -10.57
C LEU A 6 21.99 -2.97 -12.09
N SER A 7 23.00 -2.23 -12.64
CA SER A 7 23.12 -1.99 -14.08
C SER A 7 23.48 -3.25 -14.88
N LYS A 8 24.15 -4.22 -14.28
CA LYS A 8 24.52 -5.50 -14.94
C LYS A 8 23.35 -6.47 -15.14
N HIS A 9 22.24 -6.27 -14.45
CA HIS A 9 21.06 -7.11 -14.61
C HIS A 9 20.17 -6.60 -15.75
N ASN A 10 20.35 -7.15 -16.94
CA ASN A 10 19.67 -6.70 -18.18
C ASN A 10 18.13 -6.73 -18.11
N GLY A 11 17.55 -7.51 -17.20
CA GLY A 11 16.09 -7.60 -17.00
C GLY A 11 15.49 -6.45 -16.19
N LEU A 12 16.29 -5.66 -15.47
CA LEU A 12 15.79 -4.57 -14.64
C LEU A 12 15.34 -3.38 -15.49
N LYS A 13 14.36 -2.66 -14.99
CA LYS A 13 13.79 -1.48 -15.60
C LYS A 13 13.79 -0.30 -14.64
N TYR A 14 13.99 0.89 -15.21
CA TYR A 14 14.17 2.13 -14.48
C TYR A 14 13.11 3.14 -14.88
N VAL A 15 12.76 4.03 -13.95
CA VAL A 15 11.70 5.02 -14.09
C VAL A 15 12.23 6.41 -13.80
N LEU A 16 11.86 7.38 -14.60
CA LEU A 16 12.22 8.78 -14.35
C LEU A 16 11.32 9.36 -13.27
N LEU A 17 11.90 9.87 -12.18
CA LEU A 17 11.17 10.48 -11.09
C LEU A 17 11.31 12.00 -11.09
N LYS A 18 10.34 12.69 -10.50
CA LYS A 18 10.42 14.13 -10.23
C LYS A 18 11.60 14.41 -9.30
N ASN A 19 12.23 15.56 -9.49
CA ASN A 19 13.35 15.96 -8.66
C ASN A 19 12.93 15.99 -7.17
N ARG A 20 13.81 15.46 -6.30
CA ARG A 20 13.58 15.37 -4.84
C ARG A 20 12.21 14.78 -4.48
N ASN A 21 11.75 13.78 -5.25
CA ASN A 21 10.43 13.20 -5.10
C ASN A 21 10.45 11.72 -5.49
N LYS A 22 9.39 10.98 -5.08
CA LYS A 22 9.19 9.56 -5.38
C LYS A 22 8.22 9.35 -6.56
N ILE A 23 7.65 10.42 -7.12
CA ILE A 23 6.58 10.35 -8.13
C ILE A 23 7.18 10.22 -9.53
N PRO A 24 6.77 9.20 -10.31
CA PRO A 24 7.14 9.10 -11.73
C PRO A 24 6.69 10.32 -12.53
N ILE A 25 7.55 10.76 -13.45
CA ILE A 25 7.25 11.88 -14.36
C ILE A 25 6.29 11.42 -15.45
N GLU A 26 6.47 10.21 -15.93
CA GLU A 26 5.73 9.66 -17.06
C GLU A 26 4.62 8.72 -16.60
N ARG A 27 3.48 8.81 -17.28
CA ARG A 27 2.40 7.84 -17.10
C ARG A 27 2.78 6.51 -17.74
N ASP A 28 2.09 5.44 -17.38
CA ASP A 28 2.30 4.08 -17.92
C ASP A 28 3.74 3.55 -17.74
N TRP A 29 4.43 3.99 -16.68
CA TRP A 29 5.77 3.54 -16.36
C TRP A 29 5.85 2.04 -16.01
N GLN A 30 4.74 1.45 -15.57
CA GLN A 30 4.65 0.00 -15.31
C GLN A 30 4.69 -0.84 -16.60
N GLY A 31 4.40 -0.24 -17.76
CA GLY A 31 4.33 -0.94 -19.04
C GLY A 31 5.33 -0.41 -20.06
N ARG A 32 5.17 0.83 -20.48
CA ARG A 32 5.87 1.40 -21.65
C ARG A 32 6.99 2.37 -21.31
N ASN A 33 6.76 3.24 -20.34
CA ASN A 33 7.67 4.35 -20.04
C ASN A 33 8.65 3.96 -18.92
N ASN A 34 9.38 2.85 -19.16
CA ASN A 34 10.49 2.40 -18.34
C ASN A 34 11.69 2.08 -19.22
N TYR A 35 12.88 2.16 -18.64
CA TYR A 35 14.14 2.24 -19.37
C TYR A 35 15.11 1.15 -18.91
N SER A 36 15.96 0.68 -19.81
CA SER A 36 17.13 -0.12 -19.44
C SER A 36 18.22 0.76 -18.83
N ALA A 37 19.15 0.19 -18.09
CA ALA A 37 20.23 0.90 -17.42
C ALA A 37 21.13 1.75 -18.36
N ASN A 38 21.23 1.35 -19.62
CA ASN A 38 22.04 2.03 -20.66
C ASN A 38 21.21 2.97 -21.55
N SER A 39 19.94 3.22 -21.24
CA SER A 39 19.10 4.14 -22.01
C SER A 39 19.65 5.57 -21.93
N PRO A 40 19.92 6.25 -23.07
CA PRO A 40 20.42 7.64 -23.08
C PRO A 40 19.51 8.57 -22.26
N LYS A 41 18.19 8.47 -22.43
CA LYS A 41 17.21 9.30 -21.71
C LYS A 41 17.30 9.14 -20.19
N LEU A 42 17.51 7.91 -19.69
CA LEU A 42 17.71 7.66 -18.27
C LEU A 42 19.05 8.25 -17.78
N LEU A 43 20.12 8.01 -18.53
CA LEU A 43 21.46 8.48 -18.17
C LEU A 43 21.55 10.02 -18.15
N GLU A 44 20.98 10.71 -19.16
CA GLU A 44 20.84 12.16 -19.18
C GLU A 44 20.06 12.70 -17.99
N HIS A 45 18.94 12.03 -17.65
CA HIS A 45 18.10 12.40 -16.51
C HIS A 45 18.89 12.32 -15.19
N ILE A 46 19.66 11.24 -14.98
CA ILE A 46 20.50 11.04 -13.80
C ILE A 46 21.67 12.04 -13.79
N ALA A 47 22.32 12.28 -14.95
CA ALA A 47 23.40 13.23 -15.08
C ALA A 47 22.95 14.67 -14.76
N ALA A 48 21.69 15.01 -15.04
CA ALA A 48 21.07 16.27 -14.66
C ALA A 48 20.72 16.35 -13.15
N GLY A 49 21.15 15.39 -12.31
CA GLY A 49 20.93 15.36 -10.87
C GLY A 49 19.48 15.03 -10.46
N LYS A 50 18.68 14.49 -11.35
CA LYS A 50 17.28 14.14 -11.08
C LYS A 50 17.14 12.72 -10.52
N ASN A 51 16.08 12.49 -9.78
CA ASN A 51 15.79 11.19 -9.17
C ASN A 51 15.36 10.15 -10.22
N TYR A 52 15.67 8.89 -9.93
CA TYR A 52 15.18 7.76 -10.70
C TYR A 52 14.65 6.67 -9.76
N GLY A 53 13.75 5.84 -10.27
CA GLY A 53 13.23 4.66 -9.58
C GLY A 53 13.65 3.38 -10.29
N ILE A 54 13.51 2.26 -9.58
CA ILE A 54 13.73 0.92 -10.11
C ILE A 54 12.39 0.19 -10.03
N ALA A 55 11.88 -0.25 -11.18
CA ALA A 55 10.59 -0.92 -11.28
C ALA A 55 10.69 -2.36 -10.80
N CYS A 56 9.97 -2.70 -9.75
CA CYS A 56 9.90 -4.05 -9.21
C CYS A 56 9.09 -4.98 -10.11
N GLY A 57 9.44 -6.27 -10.08
CA GLY A 57 8.84 -7.33 -10.90
C GLY A 57 9.53 -7.53 -12.24
N TYR A 58 10.29 -6.57 -12.74
CA TYR A 58 11.13 -6.75 -13.90
C TYR A 58 12.40 -7.52 -13.52
N GLY A 59 12.80 -8.50 -14.34
CA GLY A 59 13.95 -9.36 -14.05
C GLY A 59 13.80 -10.20 -12.78
N GLY A 60 12.58 -10.37 -12.27
CA GLY A 60 12.34 -11.05 -10.99
C GLY A 60 12.66 -10.19 -9.76
N LEU A 61 12.92 -8.89 -9.92
CA LEU A 61 13.26 -8.01 -8.80
C LEU A 61 12.09 -7.83 -7.84
N ILE A 62 12.37 -8.07 -6.58
CA ILE A 62 11.56 -7.60 -5.44
C ILE A 62 12.45 -6.76 -4.53
N VAL A 63 11.85 -5.84 -3.80
CA VAL A 63 12.58 -5.06 -2.80
C VAL A 63 11.86 -5.15 -1.46
N PHE A 64 12.62 -5.53 -0.44
CA PHE A 64 12.17 -5.46 0.93
C PHE A 64 12.42 -4.03 1.42
N ASP A 65 11.37 -3.23 1.45
CA ASP A 65 11.37 -1.84 1.91
C ASP A 65 11.04 -1.84 3.41
N SER A 66 12.06 -1.62 4.23
CA SER A 66 11.99 -1.65 5.69
C SER A 66 11.84 -0.23 6.24
N ASP A 67 10.74 0.05 6.92
CA ASP A 67 10.51 1.33 7.60
C ASP A 67 10.88 1.28 9.08
N ASN A 68 10.95 0.08 9.68
CA ASN A 68 11.36 -0.15 11.06
C ASN A 68 12.30 -1.35 11.11
N GLU A 69 13.57 -1.06 10.88
CA GLU A 69 14.67 -2.05 10.79
C GLU A 69 14.83 -2.83 12.09
N ASP A 70 14.90 -2.12 13.22
CA ASP A 70 15.13 -2.71 14.54
C ASP A 70 14.05 -3.73 14.88
N ARG A 71 12.80 -3.38 14.63
CA ARG A 71 11.67 -4.27 14.91
C ARG A 71 11.66 -5.50 14.01
N LEU A 72 12.02 -5.37 12.75
CA LEU A 72 12.12 -6.50 11.82
C LEU A 72 13.30 -7.41 12.20
N GLN A 73 14.40 -6.85 12.69
CA GLN A 73 15.54 -7.58 13.22
C GLN A 73 15.18 -8.38 14.49
N GLU A 74 14.50 -7.75 15.45
CA GLU A 74 13.99 -8.42 16.67
C GLU A 74 13.06 -9.60 16.34
N LEU A 75 12.30 -9.50 15.25
CA LEU A 75 11.42 -10.56 14.76
C LEU A 75 12.16 -11.65 13.97
N GLY A 76 13.50 -11.55 13.85
CA GLY A 76 14.35 -12.53 13.16
C GLY A 76 14.11 -12.60 11.65
N VAL A 77 13.56 -11.55 11.04
CA VAL A 77 13.23 -11.56 9.62
C VAL A 77 14.49 -11.64 8.76
N PHE A 78 15.49 -10.83 9.08
CA PHE A 78 16.72 -10.74 8.27
C PHE A 78 17.72 -11.86 8.53
N GLU A 79 17.64 -12.55 9.66
CA GLU A 79 18.46 -13.72 9.94
C GLU A 79 18.25 -14.89 8.96
N LYS A 80 17.04 -14.97 8.40
CA LYS A 80 16.64 -16.00 7.44
C LYS A 80 16.93 -15.63 5.99
N LEU A 81 17.25 -14.37 5.73
CA LEU A 81 17.47 -13.85 4.37
C LEU A 81 18.96 -13.71 4.09
N ALA A 82 19.36 -14.03 2.87
CA ALA A 82 20.74 -13.83 2.44
C ALA A 82 21.12 -12.35 2.48
N ARG A 83 22.39 -12.07 2.80
CA ARG A 83 22.98 -10.74 2.60
C ARG A 83 22.86 -10.34 1.15
N THR A 84 22.52 -9.08 0.87
CA THR A 84 22.21 -8.61 -0.47
C THR A 84 22.48 -7.12 -0.61
N PHE A 85 22.53 -6.62 -1.82
CA PHE A 85 22.59 -5.20 -2.13
C PHE A 85 21.54 -4.42 -1.35
N THR A 86 22.00 -3.45 -0.54
CA THR A 86 21.15 -2.70 0.39
C THR A 86 21.39 -1.20 0.28
N VAL A 87 20.32 -0.44 0.26
CA VAL A 87 20.30 1.02 0.18
C VAL A 87 19.61 1.59 1.41
N GLN A 88 20.27 2.47 2.14
CA GLN A 88 19.65 3.31 3.17
C GLN A 88 18.73 4.32 2.51
N THR A 89 17.48 4.40 2.94
CA THR A 89 16.55 5.41 2.42
C THR A 89 16.77 6.75 3.10
N GLY A 90 16.43 7.84 2.41
CA GLY A 90 16.48 9.17 3.03
C GLY A 90 15.51 9.36 4.20
N GLY A 91 14.55 8.47 4.38
CA GLY A 91 13.61 8.42 5.50
C GLY A 91 14.13 7.68 6.73
N GLY A 92 15.29 7.01 6.65
CA GLY A 92 15.90 6.25 7.75
C GLY A 92 15.67 4.74 7.69
N GLY A 93 14.83 4.25 6.77
CA GLY A 93 14.64 2.82 6.52
C GLY A 93 15.67 2.27 5.52
N THR A 94 15.48 1.03 5.06
CA THR A 94 16.36 0.38 4.09
C THR A 94 15.57 -0.29 2.96
N HIS A 95 16.16 -0.30 1.76
CA HIS A 95 15.75 -1.12 0.63
C HIS A 95 16.74 -2.28 0.47
N ARG A 96 16.30 -3.53 0.69
CA ARG A 96 17.08 -4.73 0.38
C ARG A 96 16.57 -5.34 -0.93
N TYR A 97 17.48 -5.52 -1.87
CA TYR A 97 17.16 -5.97 -3.22
C TYR A 97 17.34 -7.47 -3.35
N TYR A 98 16.34 -8.17 -3.86
CA TYR A 98 16.41 -9.62 -4.12
C TYR A 98 15.88 -9.95 -5.51
N LEU A 99 16.44 -10.98 -6.11
CA LEU A 99 15.87 -11.63 -7.28
C LEU A 99 15.00 -12.81 -6.81
N CYS A 100 13.73 -12.78 -7.15
CA CYS A 100 12.76 -13.84 -6.84
C CYS A 100 11.89 -14.11 -8.06
N PRO A 101 12.34 -14.94 -9.03
CA PRO A 101 11.62 -15.17 -10.29
C PRO A 101 10.21 -15.75 -10.08
N GLU A 102 10.00 -16.50 -9.00
CA GLU A 102 8.72 -17.14 -8.64
C GLU A 102 7.72 -16.17 -8.02
N TRP A 103 8.15 -14.98 -7.67
CA TRP A 103 7.29 -14.01 -7.01
C TRP A 103 6.37 -13.34 -8.02
N GLY A 104 5.16 -13.85 -8.07
CA GLY A 104 4.22 -13.32 -9.00
C GLY A 104 3.29 -12.36 -8.39
N LEU A 105 3.48 -11.18 -7.92
CA LEU A 105 2.36 -10.32 -8.16
C LEU A 105 1.97 -9.19 -7.22
N LYS A 106 1.86 -9.36 -5.91
CA LYS A 106 1.23 -8.33 -5.08
C LYS A 106 2.17 -7.83 -4.00
N LYS A 107 2.17 -6.52 -3.81
CA LYS A 107 2.77 -5.88 -2.66
C LYS A 107 2.26 -6.48 -1.35
N ILE A 108 3.16 -6.79 -0.41
CA ILE A 108 2.79 -7.21 0.93
C ILE A 108 3.14 -6.11 1.90
N LEU A 109 2.17 -5.69 2.70
CA LEU A 109 2.39 -4.82 3.85
C LEU A 109 2.72 -5.69 5.07
N LEU A 110 3.74 -5.29 5.81
CA LEU A 110 4.19 -5.91 7.05
C LEU A 110 3.63 -5.12 8.23
N ASP A 111 2.85 -5.79 9.06
CA ASP A 111 2.05 -5.25 10.15
C ASP A 111 1.15 -4.06 9.75
N PRO A 112 0.14 -4.28 8.90
CA PRO A 112 -0.74 -3.23 8.41
C PRO A 112 -1.65 -2.62 9.48
N ASP A 113 -1.68 -3.21 10.68
CA ASP A 113 -2.48 -2.75 11.82
C ASP A 113 -1.69 -1.86 12.79
N LEU A 114 -0.38 -1.69 12.54
CA LEU A 114 0.46 -0.80 13.33
C LEU A 114 -0.06 0.64 13.26
N ARG A 115 -0.01 1.34 14.38
CA ARG A 115 -0.42 2.74 14.48
C ARG A 115 0.65 3.55 15.22
N ASP A 116 0.86 4.76 14.76
CA ASP A 116 1.67 5.74 15.47
C ASP A 116 0.88 6.25 16.69
N LEU A 117 1.40 6.04 17.89
CA LEU A 117 0.76 6.52 19.12
C LEU A 117 0.69 8.05 19.20
N ARG A 118 1.60 8.75 18.49
CA ARG A 118 1.60 10.22 18.41
C ARG A 118 0.70 10.77 17.29
N HIS A 119 0.48 9.95 16.26
CA HIS A 119 -0.31 10.27 15.09
C HIS A 119 -1.21 9.11 14.69
N PRO A 120 -2.28 8.80 15.48
CA PRO A 120 -3.12 7.61 15.27
C PRO A 120 -3.77 7.54 13.88
N ASP A 121 -3.95 8.71 13.24
CA ASP A 121 -4.52 8.83 11.89
C ASP A 121 -3.54 8.44 10.77
N LYS A 122 -2.25 8.33 11.08
CA LYS A 122 -1.25 7.88 10.11
C LYS A 122 -1.11 6.37 10.17
N PRO A 123 -1.41 5.66 9.08
CA PRO A 123 -1.10 4.25 9.02
C PRO A 123 0.43 4.09 9.11
N LEU A 124 0.88 3.25 10.02
CA LEU A 124 2.23 2.77 10.08
C LEU A 124 2.27 1.32 9.60
N HIS A 125 3.43 0.89 9.18
CA HIS A 125 3.75 -0.51 8.94
C HIS A 125 5.25 -0.70 9.21
N LEU A 126 5.68 -1.95 9.42
CA LEU A 126 7.09 -2.24 9.62
C LEU A 126 7.89 -2.15 8.32
N GLY A 127 7.21 -2.23 7.21
CA GLY A 127 7.79 -2.19 5.88
C GLY A 127 6.86 -2.82 4.84
N GLU A 128 7.38 -2.91 3.63
CA GLU A 128 6.66 -3.44 2.47
C GLU A 128 7.56 -4.36 1.64
N ILE A 129 6.99 -5.40 1.06
CA ILE A 129 7.65 -6.13 -0.03
C ILE A 129 7.12 -5.57 -1.34
N GLN A 130 7.96 -4.80 -2.01
CA GLN A 130 7.65 -4.16 -3.29
C GLN A 130 7.82 -5.16 -4.41
N CYS A 131 6.76 -5.37 -5.18
CA CYS A 131 6.69 -6.36 -6.26
C CYS A 131 6.22 -5.72 -7.57
N LYS A 132 5.79 -6.52 -8.53
CA LYS A 132 5.30 -6.06 -9.83
C LYS A 132 4.28 -4.91 -9.70
N GLY A 133 4.47 -3.87 -10.48
CA GLY A 133 3.62 -2.67 -10.46
C GLY A 133 4.01 -1.62 -9.42
N GLN A 134 5.06 -1.89 -8.63
CA GLN A 134 5.67 -0.96 -7.69
C GLN A 134 7.03 -0.48 -8.20
N GLN A 135 7.55 0.58 -7.62
CA GLN A 135 8.92 1.04 -7.85
C GLN A 135 9.52 1.53 -6.52
N VAL A 136 10.82 1.44 -6.40
CA VAL A 136 11.58 2.03 -5.31
C VAL A 136 12.52 3.10 -5.85
N VAL A 137 12.81 4.11 -5.03
CA VAL A 137 13.75 5.18 -5.42
C VAL A 137 15.16 4.61 -5.47
N GLY A 138 15.87 4.88 -6.56
CA GLY A 138 17.22 4.39 -6.78
C GLY A 138 18.28 5.13 -5.96
N PRO A 139 19.41 4.45 -5.66
CA PRO A 139 20.51 5.02 -4.90
C PRO A 139 21.13 6.24 -5.61
N GLY A 140 21.59 7.22 -4.83
CA GLY A 140 22.07 8.51 -5.31
C GLY A 140 20.97 9.56 -5.49
N SER A 141 19.70 9.18 -5.50
CA SER A 141 18.54 10.08 -5.51
C SER A 141 18.39 10.84 -4.19
N ILE A 142 17.64 11.94 -4.21
CA ILE A 142 17.40 12.77 -3.04
C ILE A 142 15.95 12.57 -2.56
N HIS A 143 15.79 12.24 -1.29
CA HIS A 143 14.49 12.15 -0.63
C HIS A 143 13.86 13.54 -0.44
N PRO A 144 12.52 13.69 -0.34
CA PRO A 144 11.87 14.98 -0.10
C PRO A 144 12.39 15.76 1.10
N ASN A 145 12.89 15.09 2.16
CA ASN A 145 13.49 15.72 3.34
C ASN A 145 14.93 16.23 3.12
N GLY A 146 15.52 16.01 1.92
CA GLY A 146 16.86 16.44 1.56
C GLY A 146 17.95 15.37 1.72
N ASN A 147 17.70 14.29 2.43
CA ASN A 147 18.65 13.19 2.59
C ASN A 147 18.81 12.40 1.29
N ARG A 148 19.95 11.73 1.15
CA ARG A 148 20.26 10.91 -0.01
C ARG A 148 19.90 9.44 0.24
N TYR A 149 19.56 8.74 -0.83
CA TYR A 149 19.51 7.28 -0.84
C TYR A 149 20.94 6.76 -1.04
N GLU A 150 21.49 6.07 -0.04
CA GLU A 150 22.90 5.69 -0.01
C GLU A 150 23.08 4.17 0.02
N VAL A 151 24.04 3.65 -0.76
CA VAL A 151 24.40 2.24 -0.71
C VAL A 151 25.12 1.98 0.62
N VAL A 152 24.57 1.10 1.43
CA VAL A 152 25.15 0.68 2.73
C VAL A 152 25.66 -0.76 2.71
N ASP A 153 25.25 -1.55 1.74
CA ASP A 153 25.82 -2.86 1.43
C ASP A 153 25.90 -3.03 -0.09
N ASP A 154 27.10 -3.14 -0.62
CA ASP A 154 27.40 -3.25 -2.05
C ASP A 154 27.54 -4.72 -2.52
N SER A 155 27.08 -5.67 -1.71
CA SER A 155 27.00 -7.08 -2.09
C SER A 155 26.20 -7.28 -3.38
N GLU A 156 26.42 -8.40 -4.03
CA GLU A 156 25.58 -8.81 -5.17
C GLU A 156 24.10 -8.94 -4.78
N ILE A 157 23.20 -8.71 -5.72
CA ILE A 157 21.77 -8.93 -5.48
C ILE A 157 21.54 -10.44 -5.33
N ALA A 158 21.18 -10.86 -4.13
CA ALA A 158 20.95 -12.27 -3.82
C ALA A 158 19.66 -12.80 -4.47
N THR A 159 19.70 -14.05 -4.91
CA THR A 159 18.50 -14.78 -5.36
C THR A 159 17.90 -15.54 -4.20
N ILE A 160 16.60 -15.36 -4.00
CA ILE A 160 15.83 -16.07 -2.95
C ILE A 160 14.58 -16.70 -3.55
N SER A 161 14.13 -17.82 -2.96
CA SER A 161 12.84 -18.41 -3.32
C SER A 161 11.68 -17.69 -2.64
N LYS A 162 10.51 -17.76 -3.24
CA LYS A 162 9.26 -17.29 -2.62
C LYS A 162 9.01 -17.97 -1.26
N LYS A 163 9.33 -19.26 -1.16
CA LYS A 163 9.20 -20.04 0.07
C LYS A 163 10.04 -19.43 1.20
N LEU A 164 11.33 -19.17 0.95
CA LEU A 164 12.24 -18.60 1.92
C LEU A 164 11.77 -17.21 2.39
N LEU A 165 11.33 -16.36 1.47
CA LEU A 165 10.80 -15.04 1.81
C LEU A 165 9.57 -15.13 2.71
N LEU A 166 8.61 -16.04 2.40
CA LEU A 166 7.44 -16.25 3.22
C LEU A 166 7.76 -16.83 4.61
N GLU A 167 8.77 -17.70 4.70
CA GLU A 167 9.28 -18.22 5.97
C GLU A 167 9.94 -17.13 6.81
N ALA A 168 10.68 -16.21 6.18
CA ALA A 168 11.30 -15.09 6.87
C ALA A 168 10.26 -14.17 7.54
N ILE A 169 9.15 -13.90 6.86
CA ILE A 169 8.07 -13.04 7.38
C ILE A 169 6.95 -13.81 8.09
N ALA A 170 7.11 -15.11 8.36
CA ALA A 170 6.04 -15.95 8.93
C ALA A 170 5.55 -15.45 10.30
N GLY A 171 6.45 -14.87 11.11
CA GLY A 171 6.14 -14.26 12.42
C GLY A 171 5.49 -12.89 12.34
N VAL A 172 5.48 -12.23 11.18
CA VAL A 172 4.93 -10.89 11.00
C VAL A 172 3.49 -10.97 10.51
N LYS A 173 2.61 -10.08 11.00
CA LYS A 173 1.28 -9.90 10.41
C LYS A 173 1.45 -9.36 8.99
N THR A 174 0.66 -9.85 8.04
CA THR A 174 0.73 -9.39 6.66
C THR A 174 -0.65 -9.07 6.10
N SER A 175 -0.69 -8.20 5.09
CA SER A 175 -1.92 -7.89 4.37
C SER A 175 -2.56 -9.13 3.72
N GLU A 176 -1.76 -10.09 3.26
CA GLU A 176 -2.28 -11.35 2.70
C GLU A 176 -2.95 -12.24 3.76
N LYS A 177 -2.34 -12.37 4.95
CA LYS A 177 -2.94 -13.13 6.07
C LYS A 177 -4.26 -12.51 6.51
N ARG A 178 -4.34 -11.17 6.50
CA ARG A 178 -5.57 -10.44 6.82
C ARG A 178 -6.69 -10.71 5.80
N GLN A 179 -6.37 -10.75 4.52
CA GLN A 179 -7.34 -11.09 3.47
C GLN A 179 -7.83 -12.54 3.61
N LYS A 180 -6.92 -13.50 3.82
CA LYS A 180 -7.28 -14.92 4.03
C LYS A 180 -8.14 -15.09 5.29
N ALA A 181 -7.80 -14.43 6.39
CA ALA A 181 -8.60 -14.48 7.62
C ALA A 181 -10.01 -13.88 7.44
N LYS A 182 -10.13 -12.77 6.69
CA LYS A 182 -11.44 -12.18 6.34
C LYS A 182 -12.26 -13.12 5.46
N VAL A 183 -11.66 -13.77 4.46
CA VAL A 183 -12.33 -14.73 3.57
C VAL A 183 -12.76 -15.98 4.36
N GLN A 184 -11.89 -16.52 5.22
CA GLN A 184 -12.23 -17.68 6.06
C GLN A 184 -13.32 -17.34 7.09
N LYS A 185 -13.32 -16.12 7.64
CA LYS A 185 -14.38 -15.66 8.54
C LYS A 185 -15.70 -15.49 7.79
N ALA A 186 -15.66 -14.97 6.56
CA ALA A 186 -16.83 -14.87 5.69
C ALA A 186 -17.35 -16.27 5.27
N GLN A 187 -16.47 -17.22 4.97
CA GLN A 187 -16.84 -18.61 4.63
C GLN A 187 -17.35 -19.40 5.82
N LYS A 188 -16.82 -19.18 7.05
CA LYS A 188 -17.35 -19.79 8.27
C LYS A 188 -18.72 -19.23 8.68
N THR A 189 -19.09 -18.05 8.19
CA THR A 189 -20.43 -17.46 8.38
C THR A 189 -21.42 -17.89 7.29
N GLN A 190 -20.95 -18.55 6.22
CA GLN A 190 -21.85 -19.25 5.28
C GLN A 190 -22.18 -20.62 5.86
N LYS A 191 -23.21 -20.67 6.74
CA LYS A 191 -23.92 -21.92 7.04
C LYS A 191 -24.55 -22.46 5.76
N PRO A 192 -24.63 -23.80 5.58
CA PRO A 192 -25.32 -24.37 4.44
C PRO A 192 -26.76 -23.84 4.40
N GLU A 193 -27.20 -23.48 3.19
CA GLU A 193 -28.59 -23.13 2.92
C GLU A 193 -29.51 -24.20 3.51
N LYS A 194 -30.10 -23.92 4.64
CA LYS A 194 -31.30 -24.57 5.08
C LYS A 194 -32.48 -23.83 4.49
N SER A 195 -33.31 -24.62 3.80
CA SER A 195 -34.65 -24.32 3.32
C SER A 195 -35.36 -23.21 4.09
N ASN A 196 -36.05 -22.35 3.32
CA ASN A 196 -37.01 -21.33 3.73
C ASN A 196 -37.76 -21.69 5.00
N GLU A 197 -37.27 -21.27 6.14
CA GLU A 197 -38.08 -21.09 7.36
C GLU A 197 -37.95 -19.61 7.73
N HIS A 198 -39.07 -18.99 7.96
CA HIS A 198 -39.26 -17.58 8.29
C HIS A 198 -38.24 -17.08 9.32
N ARG A 199 -37.19 -16.41 8.83
CA ARG A 199 -36.31 -15.63 9.70
C ARG A 199 -37.04 -14.34 10.03
N MET A 200 -37.44 -14.15 11.26
CA MET A 200 -37.87 -12.84 11.75
C MET A 200 -36.74 -11.83 11.42
N PRO A 201 -37.02 -10.71 10.75
CA PRO A 201 -36.00 -9.69 10.51
C PRO A 201 -35.42 -9.25 11.86
N SER A 202 -34.10 -9.12 11.92
CA SER A 202 -33.50 -8.53 13.11
C SER A 202 -33.92 -7.06 13.15
N PHE A 203 -34.20 -6.52 14.32
CA PHE A 203 -34.55 -5.09 14.52
C PHE A 203 -33.58 -4.15 13.77
N CYS A 204 -32.32 -4.57 13.61
CA CYS A 204 -31.27 -3.83 12.90
C CYS A 204 -31.45 -3.76 11.38
N ASP A 205 -32.17 -4.71 10.77
CA ASP A 205 -32.42 -4.75 9.33
C ASP A 205 -33.54 -3.77 8.91
N GLU A 206 -34.32 -3.28 9.90
CA GLU A 206 -35.42 -2.35 9.71
C GLU A 206 -34.97 -0.89 9.73
N ILE A 207 -33.84 -0.57 10.40
CA ILE A 207 -33.33 0.79 10.50
C ILE A 207 -32.59 1.15 9.21
N LYS A 208 -33.03 2.19 8.52
CA LYS A 208 -32.34 2.71 7.35
C LYS A 208 -31.49 3.92 7.70
N ILE A 209 -30.25 3.96 7.19
CA ILE A 209 -29.31 5.06 7.46
C ILE A 209 -29.89 6.42 7.03
N GLN A 210 -30.63 6.46 5.97
CA GLN A 210 -31.30 7.65 5.45
C GLN A 210 -32.34 8.24 6.40
N ASP A 211 -32.89 7.44 7.30
CA ASP A 211 -33.92 7.87 8.24
C ASP A 211 -33.34 8.47 9.53
N ILE A 212 -32.06 8.17 9.81
CA ILE A 212 -31.39 8.57 11.06
C ILE A 212 -30.16 9.46 10.85
N ALA A 213 -29.58 9.52 9.65
CA ALA A 213 -28.34 10.21 9.36
C ALA A 213 -28.35 10.90 8.00
N TRP A 214 -29.35 11.78 7.76
CA TRP A 214 -29.42 12.49 6.49
C TRP A 214 -28.36 13.61 6.42
N PRO A 215 -27.63 13.76 5.26
CA PRO A 215 -26.70 14.86 5.08
C PRO A 215 -27.39 16.22 5.19
N GLY A 216 -26.70 17.20 5.79
CA GLY A 216 -27.19 18.58 5.87
C GLY A 216 -26.69 19.46 4.71
N GLY A 217 -27.26 20.68 4.59
CA GLY A 217 -26.92 21.64 3.55
C GLY A 217 -27.46 21.27 2.16
N ASP A 218 -26.75 21.72 1.11
CA ASP A 218 -27.10 21.39 -0.27
C ASP A 218 -26.72 19.93 -0.56
N VAL A 219 -27.68 19.03 -0.41
CA VAL A 219 -27.49 17.60 -0.61
C VAL A 219 -27.40 17.28 -2.10
N GLN A 220 -26.28 16.72 -2.51
CA GLN A 220 -26.05 16.22 -3.87
C GLN A 220 -26.25 14.70 -3.91
N LYS A 221 -26.69 14.17 -5.04
CA LYS A 221 -26.81 12.73 -5.25
C LYS A 221 -25.95 12.25 -6.40
N ARG A 222 -25.45 11.04 -6.29
CA ARG A 222 -24.70 10.37 -7.34
C ARG A 222 -25.06 8.88 -7.38
N GLU A 223 -25.38 8.39 -8.56
CA GLU A 223 -25.51 6.97 -8.81
C GLU A 223 -24.17 6.42 -9.34
N GLY A 224 -23.66 5.37 -8.74
CA GLY A 224 -22.40 4.74 -9.09
C GLY A 224 -22.48 3.22 -9.04
N ARG A 225 -21.36 2.56 -9.31
CA ARG A 225 -21.27 1.07 -9.24
C ARG A 225 -21.63 0.50 -7.86
N ASN A 226 -21.63 1.32 -6.84
CA ASN A 226 -21.89 0.94 -5.45
C ASN A 226 -23.32 1.29 -4.99
N GLY A 227 -24.17 1.76 -5.89
CA GLY A 227 -25.52 2.19 -5.59
C GLY A 227 -25.66 3.70 -5.47
N MET A 228 -26.82 4.14 -4.95
CA MET A 228 -27.16 5.55 -4.79
C MET A 228 -26.49 6.15 -3.55
N GLU A 229 -25.75 7.24 -3.77
CA GLU A 229 -25.07 7.98 -2.71
C GLU A 229 -25.59 9.42 -2.63
N TYR A 230 -25.73 9.91 -1.39
CA TYR A 230 -26.07 11.30 -1.08
C TYR A 230 -24.92 11.95 -0.29
N PHE A 231 -24.57 13.18 -0.68
CA PHE A 231 -23.43 13.93 -0.12
C PHE A 231 -23.92 15.25 0.44
N GLY A 232 -23.37 15.64 1.58
CA GLY A 232 -23.67 16.90 2.20
C GLY A 232 -22.76 17.21 3.38
N SER A 233 -23.20 18.12 4.22
CA SER A 233 -22.57 18.42 5.49
C SER A 233 -22.90 17.35 6.52
N HIS A 234 -21.95 17.05 7.41
CA HIS A 234 -22.21 16.14 8.53
C HIS A 234 -23.26 16.74 9.47
N PRO A 235 -24.34 16.00 9.83
CA PRO A 235 -25.46 16.56 10.60
C PRO A 235 -25.06 17.03 11.99
N MET A 236 -24.03 16.45 12.63
CA MET A 236 -23.62 16.78 13.99
C MET A 236 -22.60 17.94 14.04
N HIS A 237 -21.61 17.99 13.15
CA HIS A 237 -20.52 18.97 13.22
C HIS A 237 -20.37 19.85 11.96
N GLY A 238 -21.29 19.75 11.03
CA GLY A 238 -21.28 20.55 9.81
C GLY A 238 -20.10 20.28 8.87
N SER A 239 -19.94 21.13 7.87
CA SER A 239 -18.84 21.09 6.90
C SER A 239 -18.55 22.48 6.36
N THR A 240 -17.27 22.81 6.21
CA THR A 240 -16.83 24.03 5.51
C THR A 240 -16.93 23.89 3.99
N THR A 241 -16.87 22.68 3.47
CA THR A 241 -16.95 22.37 2.02
C THR A 241 -18.30 21.87 1.58
N GLY A 242 -19.22 21.59 2.50
CA GLY A 242 -20.55 21.04 2.22
C GLY A 242 -20.57 19.60 1.71
N LYS A 243 -19.41 18.86 1.75
CA LYS A 243 -19.27 17.55 1.11
C LYS A 243 -18.49 16.52 1.95
N ASN A 244 -18.42 16.71 3.26
CA ASN A 244 -17.64 15.83 4.11
C ASN A 244 -18.39 14.59 4.61
N PHE A 245 -19.69 14.50 4.36
CA PHE A 245 -20.53 13.39 4.81
C PHE A 245 -21.30 12.76 3.66
N HIS A 246 -21.33 11.45 3.63
CA HIS A 246 -22.10 10.69 2.64
C HIS A 246 -22.87 9.55 3.28
N ILE A 247 -24.00 9.23 2.68
CA ILE A 247 -24.73 7.98 2.92
C ILE A 247 -24.88 7.22 1.62
N ASN A 248 -24.84 5.89 1.70
CA ASN A 248 -25.16 4.99 0.61
C ASN A 248 -26.43 4.24 1.01
N VAL A 249 -27.56 4.54 0.35
CA VAL A 249 -28.87 4.02 0.74
C VAL A 249 -29.03 2.54 0.40
N ASP A 250 -28.40 2.06 -0.68
CA ASP A 250 -28.49 0.65 -1.08
C ASP A 250 -27.66 -0.26 -0.19
N LYS A 251 -26.54 0.25 0.30
CA LYS A 251 -25.66 -0.48 1.27
C LYS A 251 -26.05 -0.24 2.72
N ASN A 252 -26.94 0.69 2.98
CA ASN A 252 -27.34 1.08 4.32
C ASN A 252 -26.15 1.52 5.19
N THR A 253 -25.26 2.39 4.64
CA THR A 253 -24.01 2.82 5.26
C THR A 253 -23.82 4.33 5.17
N TRP A 254 -22.97 4.86 6.08
CA TRP A 254 -22.53 6.25 6.07
C TRP A 254 -21.01 6.35 6.19
N TYR A 255 -20.47 7.49 5.82
CA TYR A 255 -19.06 7.84 6.03
C TYR A 255 -18.86 9.34 6.13
N CYS A 256 -18.00 9.78 7.07
CA CYS A 256 -17.58 11.16 7.22
C CYS A 256 -16.08 11.32 6.95
N HIS A 257 -15.71 12.07 5.92
CA HIS A 257 -14.31 12.31 5.56
C HIS A 257 -13.57 13.20 6.57
N ARG A 258 -14.28 14.04 7.31
CA ARG A 258 -13.65 14.93 8.30
C ARG A 258 -13.23 14.19 9.57
N CYS A 259 -14.09 13.33 10.08
CA CYS A 259 -13.79 12.56 11.31
C CYS A 259 -13.23 11.16 11.01
N GLY A 260 -13.17 10.73 9.73
CA GLY A 260 -12.66 9.42 9.36
C GLY A 260 -13.52 8.24 9.82
N SER A 261 -14.77 8.51 10.24
CA SER A 261 -15.70 7.50 10.78
C SER A 261 -16.75 7.12 9.75
N GLY A 262 -17.26 5.90 9.89
CA GLY A 262 -18.32 5.37 9.03
C GLY A 262 -18.78 4.03 9.51
N GLY A 263 -19.92 3.57 8.98
CA GLY A 263 -20.49 2.28 9.38
C GLY A 263 -21.92 2.12 8.88
N GLY A 264 -22.69 1.25 9.53
CA GLY A 264 -24.13 1.11 9.34
C GLY A 264 -24.93 1.95 10.32
N PRO A 265 -26.27 1.71 10.42
CA PRO A 265 -27.13 2.44 11.33
C PRO A 265 -26.75 2.31 12.82
N LEU A 266 -26.24 1.17 13.25
CA LEU A 266 -25.87 0.97 14.65
C LEU A 266 -24.62 1.77 15.05
N GLU A 267 -23.62 1.85 14.17
CA GLU A 267 -22.42 2.68 14.38
C GLU A 267 -22.75 4.18 14.34
N TRP A 268 -23.88 4.57 13.77
CA TRP A 268 -24.37 5.93 13.83
C TRP A 268 -25.01 6.28 15.18
N LEU A 269 -25.67 5.32 15.79
CA LEU A 269 -26.39 5.50 17.06
C LEU A 269 -25.51 5.26 18.30
N ALA A 270 -24.30 4.71 18.12
CA ALA A 270 -23.34 4.44 19.20
C ALA A 270 -22.45 5.65 19.52
#